data_8bd9e61a861fe726542e9b656cada1d7
#
_entry.id   8bd9e61a861fe726542e9b656cada1d7
#
_cell.length_a   1.000
_cell.length_b   1.000
_cell.length_c   1.000
_cell.angle_alpha   90.00
_cell.angle_beta   90.00
_cell.angle_gamma   90.00
#
_symmetry.space_group_name_H-M   'P 1'
#
loop_
_entity.id
_entity.type
_entity.pdbx_description
1 polymer ?
#
loop_
_entity_poly.entity_id
_entity_poly.type
_entity_poly.pdbx_seq_one_letter_code
_entity_poly.pdbx_strand_id
1 'polypeptide(L)'
;MITEVKHIGITPLHPKEDFLKKVENFFEGVKKALIIRLDEAFYTQDLLEKIENSSKKSNSIVIYNSRNDIGSKKNIHLTSIDLMNYKGKRECNFLLGASCHNQNEVEKANQLKCDYILISPVLKDKHGNKEIGWKKFGELAKNFNGISYALGGVKIEDLSESINHGGTGISGISCFF
;
A
#
# COMPACT_ATOMS: atom_id res chain seq x y z
N MET A 1 10.75 -0.14 10.89
CA MET A 1 10.65 0.87 9.78
C MET A 1 9.90 0.23 8.61
N ILE A 2 9.37 1.01 7.67
CA ILE A 2 8.68 0.46 6.49
C ILE A 2 9.65 -0.28 5.55
N THR A 3 10.93 0.06 5.59
CA THR A 3 12.00 -0.58 4.81
C THR A 3 12.18 -2.09 5.06
N GLU A 4 11.71 -2.59 6.21
CA GLU A 4 11.75 -4.01 6.56
C GLU A 4 10.56 -4.80 6.00
N VAL A 5 9.54 -4.11 5.54
CA VAL A 5 8.30 -4.70 5.05
C VAL A 5 8.49 -5.20 3.62
N LYS A 6 8.12 -6.46 3.35
CA LYS A 6 8.12 -7.05 2.00
C LYS A 6 6.71 -7.20 1.42
N HIS A 7 5.70 -7.21 2.27
CA HIS A 7 4.31 -7.42 1.88
C HIS A 7 3.43 -6.30 2.42
N ILE A 8 2.74 -5.60 1.53
CA ILE A 8 1.72 -4.61 1.87
C ILE A 8 0.35 -5.16 1.43
N GLY A 9 -0.47 -5.55 2.39
CA GLY A 9 -1.87 -5.88 2.13
C GLY A 9 -2.71 -4.61 1.92
N ILE A 10 -3.72 -4.69 1.07
CA ILE A 10 -4.74 -3.64 0.93
C ILE A 10 -6.09 -4.30 1.22
N THR A 11 -6.88 -3.74 2.11
CA THR A 11 -8.20 -4.32 2.41
C THR A 11 -9.11 -4.28 1.20
N PRO A 12 -9.99 -5.29 1.00
CA PRO A 12 -11.08 -5.16 0.04
C PRO A 12 -12.02 -4.04 0.49
N LEU A 13 -12.73 -3.40 -0.46
CA LEU A 13 -13.72 -2.37 -0.13
C LEU A 13 -14.88 -2.93 0.72
N HIS A 14 -15.32 -4.14 0.38
CA HIS A 14 -16.42 -4.85 1.05
C HIS A 14 -15.87 -6.14 1.66
N PRO A 15 -15.42 -6.12 2.92
CA PRO A 15 -14.88 -7.30 3.59
C PRO A 15 -15.99 -8.33 3.84
N LYS A 16 -15.64 -9.62 3.69
CA LYS A 16 -16.52 -10.74 4.02
C LYS A 16 -16.45 -11.06 5.52
N GLU A 17 -17.35 -11.94 6.01
CA GLU A 17 -17.42 -12.33 7.42
C GLU A 17 -16.11 -12.87 7.99
N ASP A 18 -15.30 -13.58 7.18
CA ASP A 18 -14.02 -14.16 7.57
C ASP A 18 -12.83 -13.16 7.52
N PHE A 19 -13.09 -11.89 7.20
CA PHE A 19 -12.06 -10.89 6.94
C PHE A 19 -11.11 -10.68 8.13
N LEU A 20 -11.63 -10.55 9.35
CA LEU A 20 -10.78 -10.36 10.54
C LEU A 20 -9.81 -11.52 10.74
N LYS A 21 -10.27 -12.76 10.56
CA LYS A 21 -9.42 -13.94 10.63
C LYS A 21 -8.32 -13.91 9.56
N LYS A 22 -8.64 -13.45 8.35
CA LYS A 22 -7.64 -13.27 7.29
C LYS A 22 -6.63 -12.19 7.63
N VAL A 23 -7.04 -11.09 8.26
CA VAL A 23 -6.14 -10.04 8.74
C VAL A 23 -5.21 -10.56 9.83
N GLU A 24 -5.71 -11.35 10.78
CA GLU A 24 -4.89 -11.99 11.80
C GLU A 24 -3.84 -12.90 11.17
N ASN A 25 -4.25 -13.80 10.29
CA ASN A 25 -3.34 -14.68 9.55
C ASN A 25 -2.33 -13.89 8.69
N PHE A 26 -2.78 -12.80 8.06
CA PHE A 26 -1.89 -11.93 7.28
C PHE A 26 -0.79 -11.35 8.14
N PHE A 27 -1.07 -10.96 9.39
CA PHE A 27 -0.07 -10.40 10.29
C PHE A 27 0.83 -11.43 10.97
N GLU A 28 0.56 -12.73 10.85
CA GLU A 28 1.43 -13.76 11.43
C GLU A 28 2.84 -13.77 10.79
N GLY A 29 3.82 -14.11 11.61
CA GLY A 29 5.22 -14.26 11.20
C GLY A 29 5.96 -12.94 11.07
N VAL A 30 6.42 -12.62 9.84
CA VAL A 30 7.25 -11.44 9.60
C VAL A 30 6.43 -10.16 9.59
N LYS A 31 7.08 -9.04 9.90
CA LYS A 31 6.50 -7.70 9.86
C LYS A 31 5.92 -7.36 8.49
N LYS A 32 4.68 -6.92 8.47
CA LYS A 32 3.94 -6.53 7.27
C LYS A 32 3.31 -5.15 7.44
N ALA A 33 2.73 -4.62 6.38
CA ALA A 33 1.89 -3.42 6.44
C ALA A 33 0.52 -3.71 5.83
N LEU A 34 -0.51 -3.06 6.37
CA LEU A 34 -1.88 -3.15 5.87
C LEU A 34 -2.42 -1.76 5.60
N ILE A 35 -2.81 -1.50 4.36
CA ILE A 35 -3.53 -0.29 3.96
C ILE A 35 -5.03 -0.53 4.14
N ILE A 36 -5.64 0.24 5.02
CA ILE A 36 -7.09 0.26 5.26
C ILE A 36 -7.74 1.05 4.14
N ARG A 37 -8.51 0.37 3.29
CA ARG A 37 -9.31 0.95 2.22
C ARG A 37 -10.69 0.29 2.23
N LEU A 38 -11.57 0.76 3.09
CA LEU A 38 -12.90 0.22 3.28
C LEU A 38 -13.96 1.15 2.68
N ASP A 39 -15.09 0.58 2.27
CA ASP A 39 -16.29 1.35 2.03
C ASP A 39 -16.80 1.93 3.35
N GLU A 40 -17.47 3.11 3.30
CA GLU A 40 -17.94 3.83 4.49
C GLU A 40 -18.79 2.96 5.41
N ALA A 41 -19.63 2.09 4.83
CA ALA A 41 -20.47 1.17 5.60
C ALA A 41 -19.68 0.17 6.47
N PHE A 42 -18.43 -0.11 6.12
CA PHE A 42 -17.55 -1.03 6.85
C PHE A 42 -16.46 -0.32 7.67
N TYR A 43 -16.37 1.01 7.56
CA TYR A 43 -15.35 1.80 8.26
C TYR A 43 -15.82 2.12 9.68
N THR A 44 -15.85 1.10 10.56
CA THR A 44 -16.31 1.22 11.93
C THR A 44 -15.14 1.24 12.92
N GLN A 45 -15.30 1.97 14.03
CA GLN A 45 -14.30 2.07 15.07
C GLN A 45 -13.93 0.68 15.65
N ASP A 46 -14.91 -0.19 15.90
CA ASP A 46 -14.68 -1.56 16.38
C ASP A 46 -13.79 -2.39 15.45
N LEU A 47 -14.07 -2.34 14.13
CA LEU A 47 -13.25 -3.04 13.14
C LEU A 47 -11.82 -2.51 13.10
N LEU A 48 -11.66 -1.18 13.12
CA LEU A 48 -10.34 -0.54 13.09
C LEU A 48 -9.51 -0.90 14.32
N GLU A 49 -10.10 -0.86 15.52
CA GLU A 49 -9.43 -1.25 16.76
C GLU A 49 -8.99 -2.71 16.76
N LYS A 50 -9.79 -3.64 16.23
CA LYS A 50 -9.43 -5.04 16.09
C LYS A 50 -8.24 -5.22 15.15
N ILE A 51 -8.22 -4.52 14.01
CA ILE A 51 -7.10 -4.54 13.06
C ILE A 51 -5.83 -3.97 13.70
N GLU A 52 -5.92 -2.80 14.34
CA GLU A 52 -4.78 -2.17 15.01
C GLU A 52 -4.22 -3.05 16.14
N ASN A 53 -5.08 -3.69 16.92
CA ASN A 53 -4.65 -4.61 17.99
C ASN A 53 -3.97 -5.86 17.42
N SER A 54 -4.46 -6.38 16.31
CA SER A 54 -3.83 -7.51 15.62
C SER A 54 -2.44 -7.11 15.08
N SER A 55 -2.30 -5.93 14.49
CA SER A 55 -1.02 -5.45 13.95
C SER A 55 0.05 -5.26 15.03
N LYS A 56 -0.34 -4.80 16.23
CA LYS A 56 0.58 -4.60 17.38
C LYS A 56 1.25 -5.89 17.82
N LYS A 57 0.54 -7.03 17.78
CA LYS A 57 1.06 -8.34 18.18
C LYS A 57 2.27 -8.79 17.34
N SER A 58 2.32 -8.38 16.07
CA SER A 58 3.37 -8.72 15.12
C SER A 58 4.32 -7.55 14.80
N ASN A 59 4.22 -6.44 15.54
CA ASN A 59 4.96 -5.20 15.22
C ASN A 59 4.77 -4.73 13.76
N SER A 60 3.61 -5.02 13.19
CA SER A 60 3.21 -4.65 11.84
C SER A 60 2.65 -3.23 11.79
N ILE A 61 2.44 -2.70 10.59
CA ILE A 61 2.09 -1.30 10.37
C ILE A 61 0.68 -1.21 9.80
N VAL A 62 -0.17 -0.39 10.41
CA VAL A 62 -1.45 0.02 9.82
C VAL A 62 -1.29 1.38 9.16
N ILE A 63 -1.82 1.49 7.94
CA ILE A 63 -1.78 2.68 7.09
C ILE A 63 -3.20 2.95 6.61
N TYR A 64 -3.62 4.19 6.60
CA TYR A 64 -4.98 4.57 6.20
C TYR A 64 -4.98 5.15 4.80
N ASN A 65 -5.90 4.68 3.96
CA ASN A 65 -6.08 5.23 2.62
C ASN A 65 -6.76 6.62 2.71
N SER A 66 -6.31 7.58 1.94
CA SER A 66 -6.83 8.95 1.93
C SER A 66 -8.30 9.09 1.52
N ARG A 67 -8.91 8.06 0.96
CA ARG A 67 -10.36 8.03 0.67
C ARG A 67 -11.23 7.92 1.91
N ASN A 68 -10.69 7.39 3.00
CA ASN A 68 -11.39 7.32 4.27
C ASN A 68 -11.08 8.60 5.08
N ASP A 69 -12.04 9.13 5.80
CA ASP A 69 -11.81 10.28 6.68
C ASP A 69 -10.85 9.86 7.80
N ILE A 70 -9.63 10.31 7.67
CA ILE A 70 -8.55 9.99 8.59
C ILE A 70 -8.27 11.24 9.38
N GLY A 71 -8.82 11.35 10.55
CA GLY A 71 -8.41 12.43 11.47
C GLY A 71 -6.88 12.60 11.45
N SER A 72 -6.38 13.81 11.73
CA SER A 72 -4.95 14.13 11.75
C SER A 72 -4.15 13.13 12.63
N LYS A 73 -2.90 12.84 12.26
CA LYS A 73 -1.94 12.00 13.00
C LYS A 73 -2.04 10.48 12.78
N LYS A 74 -2.02 10.04 11.55
CA LYS A 74 -1.92 8.61 11.19
C LYS A 74 -1.00 8.41 9.97
N ASN A 75 -0.51 7.18 9.79
CA ASN A 75 0.15 6.80 8.54
C ASN A 75 -0.85 6.87 7.40
N ILE A 76 -0.51 7.56 6.30
CA ILE A 76 -1.44 7.82 5.19
C ILE A 76 -0.90 7.22 3.89
N HIS A 77 -1.81 6.65 3.11
CA HIS A 77 -1.58 6.28 1.72
C HIS A 77 -2.49 7.10 0.80
N LEU A 78 -1.89 7.95 0.00
CA LEU A 78 -2.60 8.79 -0.97
C LEU A 78 -2.99 7.98 -2.20
N THR A 79 -4.23 8.14 -2.67
CA THR A 79 -4.56 7.74 -4.04
C THR A 79 -3.76 8.59 -5.03
N SER A 80 -3.66 8.17 -6.31
CA SER A 80 -2.98 8.98 -7.33
C SER A 80 -3.65 10.36 -7.51
N ILE A 81 -4.96 10.42 -7.39
CA ILE A 81 -5.72 11.69 -7.46
C ILE A 81 -5.37 12.58 -6.27
N ASP A 82 -5.39 12.02 -5.06
CA ASP A 82 -5.07 12.77 -3.84
C ASP A 82 -3.61 13.19 -3.81
N LEU A 83 -2.69 12.34 -4.30
CA LEU A 83 -1.28 12.67 -4.47
C LEU A 83 -1.09 13.94 -5.32
N MET A 84 -1.72 13.99 -6.49
CA MET A 84 -1.60 15.12 -7.41
C MET A 84 -2.20 16.41 -6.84
N ASN A 85 -3.26 16.31 -6.05
CA ASN A 85 -3.95 17.43 -5.42
C ASN A 85 -3.46 17.77 -4.01
N TYR A 86 -2.51 17.00 -3.45
CA TYR A 86 -2.08 17.16 -2.07
C TYR A 86 -1.40 18.52 -1.84
N LYS A 87 -1.98 19.29 -0.91
CA LYS A 87 -1.47 20.61 -0.47
C LYS A 87 -1.04 20.60 1.00
N GLY A 88 -1.19 19.46 1.69
CA GLY A 88 -0.84 19.31 3.09
C GLY A 88 0.68 19.36 3.32
N LYS A 89 1.08 19.68 4.54
CA LYS A 89 2.46 19.51 4.99
C LYS A 89 2.65 18.07 5.48
N ARG A 90 3.80 17.48 5.14
CA ARG A 90 4.17 16.18 5.68
C ARG A 90 4.40 16.30 7.19
N GLU A 91 3.77 15.42 7.96
CA GLU A 91 4.06 15.24 9.38
C GLU A 91 5.18 14.20 9.53
N CYS A 92 6.31 14.59 10.12
CA CYS A 92 7.53 13.77 10.18
C CYS A 92 7.39 12.47 10.99
N ASN A 93 6.37 12.38 11.84
CA ASN A 93 6.17 11.23 12.74
C ASN A 93 5.32 10.12 12.13
N PHE A 94 4.78 10.32 10.93
CA PHE A 94 3.89 9.37 10.27
C PHE A 94 4.37 9.04 8.86
N LEU A 95 4.08 7.82 8.41
CA LEU A 95 4.37 7.39 7.05
C LEU A 95 3.44 8.10 6.07
N LEU A 96 4.01 8.58 4.99
CA LEU A 96 3.31 9.07 3.82
C LEU A 96 3.65 8.17 2.63
N GLY A 97 2.65 7.48 2.09
CA GLY A 97 2.80 6.69 0.88
C GLY A 97 1.83 7.12 -0.21
N ALA A 98 2.04 6.67 -1.43
CA ALA A 98 1.17 7.00 -2.56
C ALA A 98 1.08 5.90 -3.61
N SER A 99 -0.05 5.84 -4.32
CA SER A 99 -0.19 5.08 -5.57
C SER A 99 0.34 5.89 -6.74
N CYS A 100 1.17 5.27 -7.59
CA CYS A 100 1.76 5.88 -8.77
C CYS A 100 1.60 4.96 -9.99
N HIS A 101 1.23 5.56 -11.13
CA HIS A 101 1.00 4.86 -12.39
C HIS A 101 1.91 5.35 -13.53
N ASN A 102 2.59 6.49 -13.32
CA ASN A 102 3.40 7.15 -14.33
C ASN A 102 4.50 8.01 -13.69
N GLN A 103 5.38 8.53 -14.53
CA GLN A 103 6.53 9.34 -14.10
C GLN A 103 6.12 10.63 -13.38
N ASN A 104 5.07 11.32 -13.83
CA ASN A 104 4.63 12.58 -13.18
C ASN A 104 4.19 12.35 -11.73
N GLU A 105 3.51 11.23 -11.46
CA GLU A 105 3.08 10.85 -10.12
C GLU A 105 4.29 10.48 -9.23
N VAL A 106 5.30 9.80 -9.79
CA VAL A 106 6.56 9.51 -9.08
C VAL A 106 7.30 10.80 -8.73
N GLU A 107 7.38 11.76 -9.65
CA GLU A 107 7.98 13.07 -9.39
C GLU A 107 7.23 13.84 -8.31
N LYS A 108 5.90 13.81 -8.33
CA LYS A 108 5.07 14.41 -7.27
C LYS A 108 5.30 13.74 -5.92
N ALA A 109 5.41 12.41 -5.88
CA ALA A 109 5.73 11.67 -4.67
C ALA A 109 7.13 12.05 -4.11
N ASN A 110 8.12 12.26 -4.98
CA ASN A 110 9.45 12.76 -4.60
C ASN A 110 9.38 14.19 -4.02
N GLN A 111 8.62 15.10 -4.64
CA GLN A 111 8.41 16.46 -4.15
C GLN A 111 7.79 16.48 -2.74
N LEU A 112 6.84 15.58 -2.49
CA LEU A 112 6.19 15.45 -1.19
C LEU A 112 7.02 14.63 -0.18
N LYS A 113 8.16 14.08 -0.60
CA LYS A 113 9.04 13.22 0.21
C LYS A 113 8.26 12.03 0.78
N CYS A 114 7.47 11.36 -0.06
CA CYS A 114 6.81 10.13 0.34
C CYS A 114 7.84 9.08 0.78
N ASP A 115 7.51 8.28 1.79
CA ASP A 115 8.37 7.21 2.31
C ASP A 115 8.36 5.99 1.37
N TYR A 116 7.21 5.75 0.74
CA TYR A 116 7.05 4.64 -0.20
C TYR A 116 6.01 4.95 -1.27
N ILE A 117 6.11 4.23 -2.39
CA ILE A 117 5.08 4.25 -3.43
C ILE A 117 4.65 2.82 -3.79
N LEU A 118 3.39 2.69 -4.23
CA LEU A 118 2.86 1.51 -4.90
C LEU A 118 2.78 1.81 -6.39
N ILE A 119 3.50 1.05 -7.20
CA ILE A 119 3.51 1.21 -8.67
C ILE A 119 2.57 0.18 -9.28
N SER A 120 1.59 0.62 -10.05
CA SER A 120 0.55 -0.24 -10.63
C SER A 120 -0.02 0.27 -11.96
N PRO A 121 -0.67 -0.64 -12.73
CA PRO A 121 -0.69 -2.07 -12.55
C PRO A 121 0.53 -2.72 -13.20
N VAL A 122 1.30 -3.51 -12.45
CA VAL A 122 2.51 -4.15 -13.00
C VAL A 122 2.15 -5.29 -13.96
N LEU A 123 1.24 -6.16 -13.55
CA LEU A 123 0.71 -7.26 -14.36
C LEU A 123 -0.77 -7.05 -14.63
N LYS A 124 -1.33 -7.84 -15.56
CA LYS A 124 -2.75 -7.77 -15.90
C LYS A 124 -3.61 -8.07 -14.68
N ASP A 125 -4.43 -7.12 -14.30
CA ASP A 125 -5.34 -7.27 -13.19
C ASP A 125 -6.73 -7.80 -13.64
N LYS A 126 -7.59 -8.11 -12.67
CA LYS A 126 -8.96 -8.59 -12.93
C LYS A 126 -9.86 -7.52 -13.56
N HIS A 127 -9.46 -6.25 -13.51
CA HIS A 127 -10.23 -5.12 -14.02
C HIS A 127 -9.89 -4.75 -15.46
N GLY A 128 -8.92 -5.46 -16.08
CA GLY A 128 -8.54 -5.26 -17.47
C GLY A 128 -7.73 -4.00 -17.73
N ASN A 129 -7.16 -3.39 -16.67
CA ASN A 129 -6.24 -2.27 -16.85
C ASN A 129 -5.00 -2.72 -17.61
N LYS A 130 -4.50 -1.83 -18.49
CA LYS A 130 -3.31 -2.11 -19.28
C LYS A 130 -2.10 -2.19 -18.35
N GLU A 131 -1.47 -3.36 -18.28
CA GLU A 131 -0.25 -3.60 -17.52
C GLU A 131 0.94 -2.79 -18.05
N ILE A 132 1.80 -2.34 -17.16
CA ILE A 132 3.04 -1.64 -17.50
C ILE A 132 4.24 -2.60 -17.67
N GLY A 133 4.16 -3.79 -17.08
CA GLY A 133 5.22 -4.79 -17.06
C GLY A 133 6.36 -4.47 -16.10
N TRP A 134 7.18 -5.48 -15.82
CA TRP A 134 8.31 -5.38 -14.89
C TRP A 134 9.38 -4.37 -15.32
N LYS A 135 9.66 -4.28 -16.62
CA LYS A 135 10.63 -3.30 -17.13
C LYS A 135 10.22 -1.87 -16.76
N LYS A 136 8.97 -1.50 -17.03
CA LYS A 136 8.47 -0.15 -16.73
C LYS A 136 8.36 0.09 -15.23
N PHE A 137 7.97 -0.94 -14.47
CA PHE A 137 8.03 -0.89 -13.01
C PHE A 137 9.42 -0.52 -12.52
N GLY A 138 10.47 -1.18 -13.02
CA GLY A 138 11.87 -0.91 -12.62
C GLY A 138 12.33 0.50 -13.00
N GLU A 139 11.92 1.03 -14.16
CA GLU A 139 12.20 2.41 -14.55
C GLU A 139 11.59 3.42 -13.56
N LEU A 140 10.32 3.22 -13.18
CA LEU A 140 9.64 4.09 -12.22
C LEU A 140 10.22 3.95 -10.81
N ALA A 141 10.51 2.73 -10.37
CA ALA A 141 11.11 2.45 -9.06
C ALA A 141 12.47 3.14 -8.91
N LYS A 142 13.31 3.09 -9.95
CA LYS A 142 14.63 3.77 -9.97
C LYS A 142 14.53 5.29 -9.85
N ASN A 143 13.46 5.87 -10.36
CA ASN A 143 13.25 7.33 -10.34
C ASN A 143 12.64 7.84 -9.03
N PHE A 144 12.28 6.94 -8.12
CA PHE A 144 11.76 7.31 -6.80
C PHE A 144 12.87 7.33 -5.75
N ASN A 145 12.88 8.36 -4.90
CA ASN A 145 13.91 8.55 -3.86
C ASN A 145 13.66 7.73 -2.57
N GLY A 146 12.58 6.97 -2.50
CA GLY A 146 12.20 6.11 -1.39
C GLY A 146 12.14 4.64 -1.80
N ILE A 147 11.21 3.90 -1.20
CA ILE A 147 11.03 2.47 -1.49
C ILE A 147 9.77 2.22 -2.31
N SER A 148 9.82 1.24 -3.22
CA SER A 148 8.76 0.94 -4.16
C SER A 148 8.25 -0.48 -3.99
N TYR A 149 6.94 -0.65 -4.16
CA TYR A 149 6.28 -1.95 -4.15
C TYR A 149 5.51 -2.15 -5.45
N ALA A 150 5.57 -3.37 -5.98
CA ALA A 150 4.78 -3.75 -7.15
C ALA A 150 3.33 -4.04 -6.75
N LEU A 151 2.37 -3.48 -7.48
CA LEU A 151 0.93 -3.69 -7.28
C LEU A 151 0.23 -3.94 -8.61
N GLY A 152 -0.89 -4.66 -8.56
CA GLY A 152 -1.75 -4.96 -9.73
C GLY A 152 -1.36 -6.25 -10.43
N GLY A 153 -2.21 -7.27 -10.28
CA GLY A 153 -2.03 -8.60 -10.84
C GLY A 153 -0.93 -9.45 -10.23
N VAL A 154 -0.11 -8.88 -9.33
CA VAL A 154 1.02 -9.58 -8.70
C VAL A 154 0.54 -10.59 -7.66
N LYS A 155 1.33 -11.65 -7.47
CA LYS A 155 1.13 -12.72 -6.50
C LYS A 155 2.30 -12.75 -5.51
N ILE A 156 2.19 -13.58 -4.48
CA ILE A 156 3.24 -13.73 -3.45
C ILE A 156 4.56 -14.23 -4.08
N GLU A 157 4.47 -15.10 -5.07
CA GLU A 157 5.60 -15.68 -5.79
C GLU A 157 6.40 -14.63 -6.60
N ASP A 158 5.78 -13.49 -6.94
CA ASP A 158 6.41 -12.41 -7.70
C ASP A 158 7.32 -11.51 -6.84
N LEU A 159 7.49 -11.81 -5.54
CA LEU A 159 8.33 -11.02 -4.64
C LEU A 159 9.77 -10.91 -5.15
N SER A 160 10.37 -12.01 -5.58
CA SER A 160 11.73 -12.03 -6.13
C SER A 160 11.84 -11.20 -7.40
N GLU A 161 10.82 -11.26 -8.26
CA GLU A 161 10.79 -10.48 -9.50
C GLU A 161 10.69 -8.98 -9.24
N SER A 162 9.87 -8.58 -8.26
CA SER A 162 9.82 -7.19 -7.81
C SER A 162 11.19 -6.70 -7.33
N ILE A 163 11.88 -7.50 -6.51
CA ILE A 163 13.22 -7.14 -6.00
C ILE A 163 14.24 -7.06 -7.13
N ASN A 164 14.24 -7.99 -8.07
CA ASN A 164 15.14 -8.00 -9.22
C ASN A 164 14.98 -6.75 -10.11
N HIS A 165 13.81 -6.14 -10.11
CA HIS A 165 13.52 -4.88 -10.81
C HIS A 165 13.62 -3.63 -9.92
N GLY A 166 14.28 -3.70 -8.76
CA GLY A 166 14.54 -2.56 -7.89
C GLY A 166 13.40 -2.21 -6.93
N GLY A 167 12.37 -3.03 -6.86
CA GLY A 167 11.34 -2.93 -5.82
C GLY A 167 11.82 -3.42 -4.46
N THR A 168 11.11 -3.03 -3.42
CA THR A 168 11.36 -3.51 -2.05
C THR A 168 10.50 -4.72 -1.71
N GLY A 169 9.35 -4.84 -2.35
CA GLY A 169 8.37 -5.88 -2.08
C GLY A 169 7.17 -5.81 -3.01
N ILE A 170 6.11 -6.45 -2.61
CA ILE A 170 4.84 -6.51 -3.34
C ILE A 170 3.69 -5.97 -2.50
N SER A 171 2.64 -5.52 -3.19
CA SER A 171 1.38 -5.11 -2.57
C SER A 171 0.19 -5.74 -3.30
N GLY A 172 -0.91 -5.97 -2.58
CA GLY A 172 -2.10 -6.49 -3.21
C GLY A 172 -3.31 -6.62 -2.31
N ILE A 173 -4.44 -6.93 -2.95
CA ILE A 173 -5.71 -7.25 -2.30
C ILE A 173 -5.90 -8.77 -2.35
N SER A 174 -6.15 -9.31 -3.53
CA SER A 174 -6.56 -10.69 -3.75
C SER A 174 -5.46 -11.75 -3.56
N CYS A 175 -4.21 -11.34 -3.40
CA CYS A 175 -3.12 -12.25 -3.03
C CYS A 175 -3.01 -12.45 -1.51
N PHE A 176 -3.73 -11.64 -0.71
CA PHE A 176 -3.72 -11.70 0.76
C PHE A 176 -5.11 -11.91 1.38
N PHE A 177 -6.20 -11.52 0.67
CA PHE A 177 -7.59 -11.51 1.21
C PHE A 177 -8.63 -12.17 0.31
#